data_c5adee5d82c3f3dfdae6ce48c2a148a2
#
_entry.id   c5adee5d82c3f3dfdae6ce48c2a148a2
#
_cell.length_a   1.000
_cell.length_b   1.000
_cell.length_c   1.000
_cell.angle_alpha   90.00
_cell.angle_beta   90.00
_cell.angle_gamma   90.00
#
_symmetry.space_group_name_H-M   'P 1'
#
loop_
_entity.id
_entity.type
_entity.pdbx_description
1 polymer ?
#
loop_
_entity_poly.entity_id
_entity_poly.type
_entity_poly.pdbx_seq_one_letter_code
_entity_poly.pdbx_strand_id
1 'polypeptide(L)'
;MIPELSYDEAFSNLERMLVKGRALKADIFITKVRGRRFVVKDFSGKGFLERNLVGRVVTVRELRAYRSLAGVEGIPGHYKRLGPFSIAIEYLEGRDLGGINRGEIGPGEIRQFEAVIAELHARGWVHLDLQKRSNILLVDGKVVVVDLASALHAGGVPLVGRLLTALLGLADRMSLIKMKSIYAPELITGREQKWLRLRNLTMPRKW
;
A
#
# COMPACT_ATOMS: atom_id res chain seq x y z
N MET A 1 5.04 -6.42 15.69
CA MET A 1 6.36 -5.75 15.66
C MET A 1 7.42 -6.81 15.37
N ILE A 2 8.49 -6.51 14.60
CA ILE A 2 9.63 -7.44 14.37
C ILE A 2 10.61 -7.20 15.52
N PRO A 3 10.82 -8.14 16.48
CA PRO A 3 11.50 -7.78 17.73
C PRO A 3 12.98 -7.46 17.59
N GLU A 4 13.70 -8.10 16.65
CA GLU A 4 15.17 -8.12 16.73
C GLU A 4 15.93 -7.94 15.38
N LEU A 5 15.29 -7.33 14.37
CA LEU A 5 15.96 -7.05 13.10
C LEU A 5 16.76 -5.75 13.19
N SER A 6 18.10 -5.80 13.15
CA SER A 6 18.95 -4.62 13.05
C SER A 6 19.18 -4.20 11.59
N TYR A 7 19.72 -2.98 11.39
CA TYR A 7 20.13 -2.52 10.06
C TYR A 7 21.19 -3.43 9.46
N ASP A 8 22.26 -3.68 10.22
CA ASP A 8 23.39 -4.50 9.77
C ASP A 8 22.97 -5.94 9.46
N GLU A 9 22.11 -6.53 10.30
CA GLU A 9 21.57 -7.87 10.08
C GLU A 9 20.72 -7.92 8.80
N ALA A 10 19.90 -6.91 8.54
CA ALA A 10 19.08 -6.84 7.34
C ALA A 10 19.94 -6.71 6.07
N PHE A 11 20.99 -5.89 6.11
CA PHE A 11 21.83 -5.65 4.92
C PHE A 11 22.88 -6.74 4.70
N SER A 12 23.35 -7.42 5.75
CA SER A 12 24.24 -8.60 5.62
C SER A 12 23.55 -9.84 5.06
N ASN A 13 22.22 -9.89 5.10
CA ASN A 13 21.41 -11.04 4.67
C ASN A 13 20.52 -10.71 3.46
N LEU A 14 20.97 -9.83 2.59
CA LEU A 14 20.24 -9.49 1.36
C LEU A 14 20.13 -10.71 0.44
N GLU A 15 18.88 -11.05 0.08
CA GLU A 15 18.58 -12.14 -0.83
C GLU A 15 18.56 -11.64 -2.29
N ARG A 16 17.88 -10.51 -2.53
CA ARG A 16 17.86 -9.86 -3.85
C ARG A 16 17.39 -8.41 -3.79
N MET A 17 17.81 -7.64 -4.78
CA MET A 17 17.25 -6.32 -5.05
C MET A 17 15.96 -6.48 -5.88
N LEU A 18 14.85 -5.90 -5.42
CA LEU A 18 13.59 -5.86 -6.18
C LEU A 18 13.55 -4.65 -7.11
N VAL A 19 13.93 -3.48 -6.60
CA VAL A 19 13.88 -2.22 -7.34
C VAL A 19 15.08 -1.36 -6.96
N LYS A 20 15.81 -0.89 -7.97
CA LYS A 20 16.76 0.22 -7.84
C LYS A 20 15.98 1.52 -7.98
N GLY A 21 15.78 2.22 -6.88
CA GLY A 21 15.06 3.49 -6.87
C GLY A 21 15.81 4.56 -7.66
N ARG A 22 15.10 5.33 -8.49
CA ARG A 22 15.63 6.51 -9.17
C ARG A 22 15.17 7.76 -8.45
N ALA A 23 16.02 8.77 -8.38
CA ALA A 23 15.72 10.05 -7.72
C ALA A 23 15.12 9.86 -6.31
N LEU A 24 13.93 10.38 -6.08
CA LEU A 24 13.24 10.42 -4.79
C LEU A 24 12.61 9.07 -4.34
N LYS A 25 13.02 7.93 -4.92
CA LYS A 25 12.48 6.61 -4.58
C LYS A 25 13.52 5.77 -3.82
N ALA A 26 13.05 5.01 -2.84
CA ALA A 26 13.87 4.06 -2.11
C ALA A 26 14.45 2.97 -3.01
N ASP A 27 15.60 2.44 -2.66
CA ASP A 27 16.03 1.12 -3.10
C ASP A 27 15.23 0.09 -2.32
N ILE A 28 14.74 -0.96 -2.98
CA ILE A 28 13.89 -1.98 -2.37
C ILE A 28 14.59 -3.34 -2.50
N PHE A 29 14.79 -3.99 -1.36
CA PHE A 29 15.45 -5.27 -1.25
C PHE A 29 14.54 -6.30 -0.58
N ILE A 30 14.80 -7.59 -0.84
CA ILE A 30 14.36 -8.67 0.02
C ILE A 30 15.56 -9.10 0.86
N THR A 31 15.35 -9.24 2.15
CA THR A 31 16.30 -9.84 3.09
C THR A 31 15.67 -11.04 3.77
N LYS A 32 16.49 -12.06 4.10
CA LYS A 32 16.06 -13.25 4.83
C LYS A 32 16.83 -13.37 6.12
N VAL A 33 16.13 -13.16 7.23
CA VAL A 33 16.74 -13.21 8.55
C VAL A 33 15.97 -14.20 9.43
N ARG A 34 16.67 -15.15 10.04
CA ARG A 34 16.09 -16.16 10.93
C ARG A 34 14.90 -16.92 10.29
N GLY A 35 15.04 -17.28 9.00
CA GLY A 35 14.02 -17.99 8.23
C GLY A 35 12.86 -17.14 7.74
N ARG A 36 12.78 -15.86 8.13
CA ARG A 36 11.73 -14.92 7.70
C ARG A 36 12.23 -13.96 6.65
N ARG A 37 11.39 -13.65 5.67
CA ARG A 37 11.67 -12.65 4.62
C ARG A 37 11.06 -11.31 4.97
N PHE A 38 11.79 -10.26 4.62
CA PHE A 38 11.35 -8.87 4.78
C PHE A 38 11.62 -8.07 3.51
N VAL A 39 10.74 -7.14 3.21
CA VAL A 39 10.97 -6.07 2.23
C VAL A 39 11.64 -4.92 2.97
N VAL A 40 12.83 -4.55 2.55
CA VAL A 40 13.55 -3.39 3.07
C VAL A 40 13.47 -2.27 2.05
N LYS A 41 12.96 -1.12 2.48
CA LYS A 41 12.99 0.13 1.70
C LYS A 41 14.05 1.02 2.30
N ASP A 42 15.03 1.42 1.49
CA ASP A 42 16.20 2.17 1.94
C ASP A 42 16.51 3.37 1.06
N PHE A 43 16.71 4.53 1.71
CA PHE A 43 17.16 5.77 1.09
C PHE A 43 18.60 6.15 1.48
N SER A 44 19.28 5.34 2.29
CA SER A 44 20.62 5.71 2.82
C SER A 44 21.64 5.96 1.71
N GLY A 45 21.58 5.20 0.61
CA GLY A 45 22.43 5.34 -0.57
C GLY A 45 22.09 6.53 -1.48
N LYS A 46 21.07 7.35 -1.15
CA LYS A 46 20.69 8.53 -1.95
C LYS A 46 21.51 9.75 -1.58
N GLY A 47 21.48 10.77 -2.46
CA GLY A 47 22.12 12.05 -2.19
C GLY A 47 21.68 12.69 -0.88
N PHE A 48 22.51 13.57 -0.31
CA PHE A 48 22.26 14.17 1.00
C PHE A 48 20.87 14.82 1.11
N LEU A 49 20.48 15.62 0.13
CA LEU A 49 19.17 16.28 0.11
C LEU A 49 18.03 15.26 -0.08
N GLU A 50 18.18 14.30 -0.98
CA GLU A 50 17.17 13.29 -1.25
C GLU A 50 16.85 12.45 -0.01
N ARG A 51 17.88 11.93 0.66
CA ARG A 51 17.69 11.09 1.86
C ARG A 51 17.15 11.88 3.06
N ASN A 52 17.61 13.12 3.26
CA ASN A 52 17.21 13.90 4.45
C ASN A 52 15.84 14.58 4.30
N LEU A 53 15.50 15.10 3.12
CA LEU A 53 14.20 15.75 2.89
C LEU A 53 13.11 14.73 2.53
N VAL A 54 13.39 13.82 1.60
CA VAL A 54 12.37 12.88 1.11
C VAL A 54 12.44 11.56 1.86
N GLY A 55 13.62 10.92 1.91
CA GLY A 55 13.77 9.59 2.50
C GLY A 55 13.33 9.53 3.96
N ARG A 56 13.77 10.50 4.78
CA ARG A 56 13.36 10.58 6.19
C ARG A 56 11.86 10.78 6.36
N VAL A 57 11.27 11.70 5.58
CA VAL A 57 9.83 12.01 5.66
C VAL A 57 9.00 10.81 5.25
N VAL A 58 9.35 10.16 4.12
CA VAL A 58 8.65 8.99 3.62
C VAL A 58 8.75 7.82 4.61
N THR A 59 9.95 7.53 5.12
CA THR A 59 10.17 6.46 6.10
C THR A 59 9.35 6.68 7.38
N VAL A 60 9.35 7.91 7.92
CA VAL A 60 8.57 8.22 9.13
C VAL A 60 7.08 8.13 8.86
N ARG A 61 6.60 8.65 7.72
CA ARG A 61 5.19 8.63 7.35
C ARG A 61 4.69 7.20 7.14
N GLU A 62 5.42 6.38 6.41
CA GLU A 62 5.07 4.98 6.17
C GLU A 62 5.03 4.18 7.48
N LEU A 63 6.04 4.36 8.34
CA LEU A 63 6.06 3.75 9.67
C LEU A 63 4.88 4.17 10.54
N ARG A 64 4.50 5.46 10.48
CA ARG A 64 3.33 5.97 11.20
C ARG A 64 2.03 5.36 10.67
N ALA A 65 1.92 5.18 9.35
CA ALA A 65 0.77 4.51 8.74
C ALA A 65 0.65 3.07 9.25
N TYR A 66 1.72 2.27 9.17
CA TYR A 66 1.70 0.90 9.70
C TYR A 66 1.34 0.84 11.20
N ARG A 67 1.87 1.76 12.01
CA ARG A 67 1.52 1.84 13.44
C ARG A 67 0.05 2.12 13.69
N SER A 68 -0.50 3.09 12.97
CA SER A 68 -1.92 3.48 13.09
C SER A 68 -2.88 2.41 12.58
N LEU A 69 -2.42 1.62 11.61
CA LEU A 69 -3.20 0.56 10.97
C LEU A 69 -2.91 -0.83 11.55
N ALA A 70 -2.15 -0.90 12.65
CA ALA A 70 -1.86 -2.16 13.31
C ALA A 70 -3.16 -2.90 13.68
N GLY A 71 -3.19 -4.21 13.39
CA GLY A 71 -4.35 -5.07 13.63
C GLY A 71 -5.48 -4.95 12.59
N VAL A 72 -5.34 -4.12 11.56
CA VAL A 72 -6.27 -4.12 10.42
C VAL A 72 -6.01 -5.36 9.57
N GLU A 73 -7.02 -6.19 9.38
CA GLU A 73 -6.92 -7.33 8.46
C GLU A 73 -6.68 -6.83 7.03
N GLY A 74 -5.75 -7.44 6.32
CA GLY A 74 -5.35 -7.00 4.98
C GLY A 74 -4.31 -5.87 4.95
N ILE A 75 -3.66 -5.56 6.08
CA ILE A 75 -2.47 -4.71 6.16
C ILE A 75 -1.32 -5.52 6.80
N PRO A 76 -0.07 -5.44 6.28
CA PRO A 76 1.07 -6.12 6.90
C PRO A 76 1.22 -5.81 8.38
N GLY A 77 1.28 -6.86 9.21
CA GLY A 77 1.32 -6.72 10.67
C GLY A 77 2.72 -6.52 11.24
N HIS A 78 3.76 -6.95 10.51
CA HIS A 78 5.12 -6.89 10.98
C HIS A 78 5.95 -5.87 10.21
N TYR A 79 6.42 -4.86 10.92
CA TYR A 79 7.25 -3.78 10.38
C TYR A 79 8.22 -3.27 11.44
N LYS A 80 9.34 -2.71 11.01
CA LYS A 80 10.36 -2.11 11.89
C LYS A 80 11.13 -1.01 11.19
N ARG A 81 11.40 0.06 11.91
CA ARG A 81 12.35 1.08 11.49
C ARG A 81 13.76 0.55 11.71
N LEU A 82 14.58 0.47 10.66
CA LEU A 82 15.98 0.03 10.73
C LEU A 82 16.94 1.19 10.96
N GLY A 83 16.54 2.38 10.54
CA GLY A 83 17.37 3.58 10.65
C GLY A 83 16.58 4.84 10.30
N PRO A 84 17.23 6.00 10.20
CA PRO A 84 16.54 7.25 9.85
C PRO A 84 15.96 7.25 8.44
N PHE A 85 16.47 6.39 7.55
CA PHE A 85 16.15 6.34 6.13
C PHE A 85 15.64 4.98 5.66
N SER A 86 15.45 4.02 6.58
CA SER A 86 15.16 2.63 6.21
C SER A 86 14.06 2.04 7.07
N ILE A 87 13.18 1.27 6.43
CA ILE A 87 12.11 0.50 7.06
C ILE A 87 12.11 -0.92 6.52
N ALA A 88 11.90 -1.90 7.40
CA ALA A 88 11.61 -3.28 7.04
C ALA A 88 10.12 -3.57 7.27
N ILE A 89 9.52 -4.30 6.34
CA ILE A 89 8.14 -4.75 6.37
C ILE A 89 8.16 -6.24 6.06
N GLU A 90 7.31 -7.04 6.66
CA GLU A 90 7.22 -8.46 6.34
C GLU A 90 7.00 -8.68 4.83
N TYR A 91 7.72 -9.65 4.30
CA TYR A 91 7.49 -10.09 2.93
C TYR A 91 6.36 -11.10 2.92
N LEU A 92 5.33 -10.82 2.15
CA LEU A 92 4.18 -11.70 1.98
C LEU A 92 4.32 -12.47 0.66
N GLU A 93 4.28 -13.78 0.74
CA GLU A 93 4.31 -14.65 -0.44
C GLU A 93 2.91 -14.64 -1.07
N GLY A 94 2.72 -13.78 -2.06
CA GLY A 94 1.45 -13.62 -2.77
C GLY A 94 1.68 -13.13 -4.19
N ARG A 95 0.60 -13.13 -4.96
CA ARG A 95 0.59 -12.58 -6.31
C ARG A 95 -0.06 -11.21 -6.29
N ASP A 96 0.56 -10.24 -6.95
CA ASP A 96 -0.07 -8.95 -7.16
C ASP A 96 -1.19 -9.02 -8.21
N LEU A 97 -2.09 -8.05 -8.17
CA LEU A 97 -3.22 -8.01 -9.10
C LEU A 97 -2.82 -7.80 -10.57
N GLY A 98 -1.56 -7.46 -10.84
CA GLY A 98 -1.02 -7.41 -12.21
C GLY A 98 -0.83 -8.78 -12.81
N GLY A 99 -0.49 -9.76 -11.96
CA GLY A 99 -0.27 -11.16 -12.34
C GLY A 99 -1.47 -12.09 -12.15
N ILE A 100 -2.65 -11.55 -11.78
CA ILE A 100 -3.86 -12.35 -11.54
C ILE A 100 -4.84 -12.21 -12.68
N ASN A 101 -5.36 -13.34 -13.18
CA ASN A 101 -6.34 -13.39 -14.25
C ASN A 101 -7.77 -13.15 -13.75
N ARG A 102 -8.65 -12.75 -14.67
CA ARG A 102 -10.09 -12.70 -14.37
C ARG A 102 -10.58 -14.12 -14.03
N GLY A 103 -11.36 -14.23 -12.96
CA GLY A 103 -11.86 -15.49 -12.44
C GLY A 103 -11.05 -16.08 -11.27
N GLU A 104 -9.84 -15.60 -11.04
CA GLU A 104 -9.06 -15.95 -9.85
C GLU A 104 -9.39 -15.06 -8.62
N ILE A 105 -10.08 -13.96 -8.85
CA ILE A 105 -10.64 -13.05 -7.84
C ILE A 105 -12.13 -12.95 -8.08
N GLY A 106 -12.89 -13.14 -7.03
CA GLY A 106 -14.34 -13.06 -7.04
C GLY A 106 -14.90 -11.98 -6.11
N PRO A 107 -16.22 -11.99 -5.89
CA PRO A 107 -16.89 -11.05 -5.01
C PRO A 107 -16.37 -11.07 -3.57
N GLY A 108 -15.85 -12.21 -3.09
CA GLY A 108 -15.30 -12.37 -1.75
C GLY A 108 -14.08 -11.48 -1.53
N GLU A 109 -13.09 -11.59 -2.40
CA GLU A 109 -11.84 -10.82 -2.35
C GLU A 109 -12.09 -9.33 -2.58
N ILE A 110 -13.04 -8.99 -3.44
CA ILE A 110 -13.44 -7.58 -3.66
C ILE A 110 -14.09 -6.99 -2.40
N ARG A 111 -14.90 -7.74 -1.65
CA ARG A 111 -15.44 -7.28 -0.36
C ARG A 111 -14.34 -7.14 0.70
N GLN A 112 -13.35 -8.03 0.72
CA GLN A 112 -12.18 -7.88 1.60
C GLN A 112 -11.43 -6.58 1.27
N PHE A 113 -11.17 -6.29 -0.01
CA PHE A 113 -10.54 -5.05 -0.44
C PHE A 113 -11.34 -3.81 -0.03
N GLU A 114 -12.66 -3.86 -0.19
CA GLU A 114 -13.57 -2.78 0.26
C GLU A 114 -13.49 -2.57 1.77
N ALA A 115 -13.44 -3.64 2.55
CA ALA A 115 -13.30 -3.59 4.01
C ALA A 115 -11.96 -2.96 4.45
N VAL A 116 -10.84 -3.32 3.79
CA VAL A 116 -9.53 -2.71 4.06
C VAL A 116 -9.57 -1.21 3.81
N ILE A 117 -10.13 -0.76 2.67
CA ILE A 117 -10.25 0.67 2.35
C ILE A 117 -11.13 1.37 3.39
N ALA A 118 -12.24 0.76 3.79
CA ALA A 118 -13.14 1.33 4.80
C ALA A 118 -12.43 1.53 6.15
N GLU A 119 -11.63 0.54 6.60
CA GLU A 119 -10.84 0.63 7.82
C GLU A 119 -9.75 1.71 7.74
N LEU A 120 -9.05 1.82 6.60
CA LEU A 120 -8.10 2.92 6.39
C LEU A 120 -8.80 4.27 6.60
N HIS A 121 -9.90 4.47 5.90
CA HIS A 121 -10.64 5.75 5.94
C HIS A 121 -11.25 6.01 7.32
N ALA A 122 -11.75 4.99 8.02
CA ALA A 122 -12.27 5.12 9.39
C ALA A 122 -11.20 5.59 10.38
N ARG A 123 -9.93 5.19 10.16
CA ARG A 123 -8.77 5.65 10.93
C ARG A 123 -8.16 6.95 10.41
N GLY A 124 -8.82 7.63 9.46
CA GLY A 124 -8.38 8.90 8.89
C GLY A 124 -7.21 8.79 7.91
N TRP A 125 -6.89 7.59 7.44
CA TRP A 125 -5.85 7.36 6.43
C TRP A 125 -6.46 7.20 5.05
N VAL A 126 -5.74 7.67 4.02
CA VAL A 126 -6.03 7.43 2.60
C VAL A 126 -4.76 6.91 1.94
N HIS A 127 -4.88 5.92 1.06
CA HIS A 127 -3.70 5.26 0.47
C HIS A 127 -3.13 6.03 -0.72
N LEU A 128 -3.98 6.59 -1.57
CA LEU A 128 -3.70 7.40 -2.74
C LEU A 128 -2.99 6.71 -3.93
N ASP A 129 -2.51 5.46 -3.78
CA ASP A 129 -1.79 4.73 -4.84
C ASP A 129 -2.36 3.32 -5.09
N LEU A 130 -3.65 3.08 -4.79
CA LEU A 130 -4.33 1.79 -5.02
C LEU A 130 -4.65 1.52 -6.51
N GLN A 131 -4.42 2.50 -7.39
CA GLN A 131 -4.48 2.28 -8.83
C GLN A 131 -3.36 1.35 -9.32
N LYS A 132 -2.28 1.28 -8.59
CA LYS A 132 -1.13 0.44 -8.86
C LYS A 132 -1.42 -0.99 -8.40
N ARG A 133 -1.59 -1.90 -9.35
CA ARG A 133 -1.96 -3.29 -9.07
C ARG A 133 -0.96 -4.02 -8.17
N SER A 134 0.32 -3.66 -8.24
CA SER A 134 1.37 -4.21 -7.37
C SER A 134 1.22 -3.85 -5.89
N ASN A 135 0.35 -2.89 -5.55
CA ASN A 135 0.07 -2.51 -4.17
C ASN A 135 -1.05 -3.34 -3.54
N ILE A 136 -1.63 -4.27 -4.29
CA ILE A 136 -2.69 -5.16 -3.81
C ILE A 136 -2.25 -6.60 -4.10
N LEU A 137 -2.06 -7.38 -3.05
CA LEU A 137 -1.63 -8.78 -3.12
C LEU A 137 -2.80 -9.71 -2.80
N LEU A 138 -2.79 -10.87 -3.42
CA LEU A 138 -3.59 -12.03 -3.00
C LEU A 138 -2.64 -13.03 -2.33
N VAL A 139 -2.82 -13.21 -1.02
CA VAL A 139 -2.01 -14.06 -0.15
C VAL A 139 -2.93 -15.10 0.48
N ASP A 140 -2.81 -16.37 0.14
CA ASP A 140 -3.64 -17.46 0.66
C ASP A 140 -5.15 -17.16 0.62
N GLY A 141 -5.63 -16.61 -0.51
CA GLY A 141 -7.03 -16.22 -0.69
C GLY A 141 -7.47 -14.93 0.03
N LYS A 142 -6.53 -14.23 0.66
CA LYS A 142 -6.78 -12.96 1.34
C LYS A 142 -6.19 -11.79 0.58
N VAL A 143 -6.95 -10.70 0.53
CA VAL A 143 -6.48 -9.44 -0.05
C VAL A 143 -5.64 -8.67 0.96
N VAL A 144 -4.42 -8.32 0.57
CA VAL A 144 -3.51 -7.51 1.38
C VAL A 144 -3.08 -6.28 0.61
N VAL A 145 -3.24 -5.12 1.23
CA VAL A 145 -2.80 -3.82 0.71
C VAL A 145 -1.42 -3.50 1.27
N VAL A 146 -0.48 -3.22 0.38
CA VAL A 146 0.92 -2.94 0.70
C VAL A 146 1.36 -1.57 0.18
N ASP A 147 2.57 -1.16 0.54
CA ASP A 147 3.19 0.10 0.10
C ASP A 147 2.45 1.37 0.57
N LEU A 148 2.44 1.59 1.89
CA LEU A 148 1.84 2.76 2.52
C LEU A 148 2.70 4.04 2.39
N ALA A 149 3.75 4.04 1.53
CA ALA A 149 4.62 5.20 1.35
C ALA A 149 3.88 6.45 0.82
N SER A 150 2.81 6.25 0.05
CA SER A 150 1.95 7.34 -0.47
C SER A 150 0.81 7.72 0.47
N ALA A 151 0.57 6.92 1.52
CA ALA A 151 -0.56 7.14 2.41
C ALA A 151 -0.47 8.45 3.18
N LEU A 152 -1.61 9.12 3.33
CA LEU A 152 -1.74 10.37 4.07
C LEU A 152 -2.75 10.22 5.21
N HIS A 153 -2.41 10.79 6.37
CA HIS A 153 -3.34 10.92 7.48
C HIS A 153 -4.06 12.27 7.39
N ALA A 154 -5.33 12.21 7.07
CA ALA A 154 -6.20 13.39 6.94
C ALA A 154 -7.05 13.65 8.20
N GLY A 155 -7.05 12.72 9.16
CA GLY A 155 -7.95 12.71 10.33
C GLY A 155 -7.57 13.63 11.50
N GLY A 156 -6.56 14.50 11.36
CA GLY A 156 -6.01 15.28 12.49
C GLY A 156 -6.93 16.31 13.13
N VAL A 157 -8.01 16.74 12.47
CA VAL A 157 -9.01 17.68 13.01
C VAL A 157 -10.40 17.08 12.80
N PRO A 158 -11.24 16.90 13.84
CA PRO A 158 -12.42 16.03 13.79
C PRO A 158 -13.37 16.26 12.61
N LEU A 159 -13.76 17.48 12.33
CA LEU A 159 -14.70 17.78 11.23
C LEU A 159 -13.99 17.95 9.88
N VAL A 160 -12.91 18.73 9.88
CA VAL A 160 -12.11 19.00 8.68
C VAL A 160 -11.39 17.73 8.21
N GLY A 161 -10.89 16.93 9.14
CA GLY A 161 -10.24 15.65 8.83
C GLY A 161 -11.17 14.64 8.18
N ARG A 162 -12.42 14.55 8.63
CA ARG A 162 -13.43 13.69 7.97
C ARG A 162 -13.70 14.13 6.54
N LEU A 163 -13.83 15.43 6.31
CA LEU A 163 -14.05 15.98 4.96
C LEU A 163 -12.84 15.71 4.07
N LEU A 164 -11.63 15.97 4.57
CA LEU A 164 -10.39 15.69 3.83
C LEU A 164 -10.21 14.21 3.53
N THR A 165 -10.47 13.32 4.49
CA THR A 165 -10.44 11.87 4.26
C THR A 165 -11.47 11.47 3.20
N ALA A 166 -12.67 12.04 3.22
CA ALA A 166 -13.70 11.76 2.22
C ALA A 166 -13.29 12.22 0.81
N LEU A 167 -12.72 13.43 0.70
CA LEU A 167 -12.26 13.99 -0.58
C LEU A 167 -11.06 13.24 -1.14
N LEU A 168 -10.01 13.06 -0.35
CA LEU A 168 -8.79 12.35 -0.77
C LEU A 168 -9.07 10.85 -0.99
N GLY A 169 -9.95 10.26 -0.20
CA GLY A 169 -10.40 8.87 -0.32
C GLY A 169 -11.17 8.57 -1.61
N LEU A 170 -11.56 9.59 -2.39
CA LEU A 170 -12.13 9.36 -3.72
C LEU A 170 -11.17 8.61 -4.63
N ALA A 171 -9.84 8.83 -4.52
CA ALA A 171 -8.84 8.09 -5.29
C ALA A 171 -8.88 6.58 -4.98
N ASP A 172 -8.95 6.23 -3.70
CA ASP A 172 -9.03 4.84 -3.25
C ASP A 172 -10.36 4.19 -3.67
N ARG A 173 -11.48 4.93 -3.52
CA ARG A 173 -12.81 4.46 -3.97
C ARG A 173 -12.86 4.25 -5.48
N MET A 174 -12.22 5.12 -6.26
CA MET A 174 -12.15 4.95 -7.71
C MET A 174 -11.36 3.68 -8.09
N SER A 175 -10.31 3.37 -7.34
CA SER A 175 -9.56 2.12 -7.50
C SER A 175 -10.45 0.91 -7.20
N LEU A 176 -11.24 0.96 -6.12
CA LEU A 176 -12.21 -0.09 -5.77
C LEU A 176 -13.28 -0.28 -6.85
N ILE A 177 -13.92 0.80 -7.31
CA ILE A 177 -14.95 0.74 -8.36
C ILE A 177 -14.40 0.10 -9.62
N LYS A 178 -13.16 0.43 -9.97
CA LYS A 178 -12.49 -0.16 -11.10
C LYS A 178 -12.24 -1.66 -10.89
N MET A 179 -11.80 -2.06 -9.70
CA MET A 179 -11.62 -3.46 -9.35
C MET A 179 -12.93 -4.23 -9.44
N LYS A 180 -14.01 -3.68 -8.89
CA LYS A 180 -15.37 -4.22 -9.07
C LYS A 180 -15.71 -4.41 -10.55
N SER A 181 -15.44 -3.43 -11.40
CA SER A 181 -15.76 -3.50 -12.83
C SER A 181 -15.00 -4.59 -13.59
N ILE A 182 -13.85 -5.01 -13.10
CA ILE A 182 -12.99 -6.02 -13.75
C ILE A 182 -13.29 -7.42 -13.22
N TYR A 183 -13.43 -7.57 -11.90
CA TYR A 183 -13.39 -8.86 -11.22
C TYR A 183 -14.74 -9.28 -10.62
N ALA A 184 -15.64 -8.34 -10.30
CA ALA A 184 -16.92 -8.61 -9.70
C ALA A 184 -17.97 -7.56 -10.11
N PRO A 185 -18.34 -7.50 -11.41
CA PRO A 185 -19.23 -6.47 -11.93
C PRO A 185 -20.63 -6.48 -11.28
N GLU A 186 -21.06 -7.61 -10.72
CA GLU A 186 -22.30 -7.76 -9.97
C GLU A 186 -22.31 -6.96 -8.65
N LEU A 187 -21.15 -6.57 -8.12
CA LEU A 187 -21.03 -5.73 -6.93
C LEU A 187 -21.12 -4.23 -7.22
N ILE A 188 -21.24 -3.84 -8.49
CA ILE A 188 -21.32 -2.43 -8.86
C ILE A 188 -22.71 -1.90 -8.54
N THR A 189 -22.76 -0.88 -7.70
CA THR A 189 -24.00 -0.17 -7.39
C THR A 189 -24.43 0.78 -8.51
N GLY A 190 -25.71 1.17 -8.56
CA GLY A 190 -26.22 2.12 -9.55
C GLY A 190 -25.52 3.49 -9.50
N ARG A 191 -25.04 3.93 -8.33
CA ARG A 191 -24.21 5.16 -8.18
C ARG A 191 -22.84 4.98 -8.80
N GLU A 192 -22.18 3.88 -8.54
CA GLU A 192 -20.86 3.55 -9.10
C GLU A 192 -20.93 3.39 -10.63
N GLN A 193 -22.03 2.85 -11.15
CA GLN A 193 -22.26 2.74 -12.59
C GLN A 193 -22.36 4.11 -13.28
N LYS A 194 -23.05 5.07 -12.65
CA LYS A 194 -23.10 6.46 -13.15
C LYS A 194 -21.69 7.09 -13.18
N TRP A 195 -20.90 6.87 -12.15
CA TRP A 195 -19.52 7.30 -12.08
C TRP A 195 -18.63 6.70 -13.19
N LEU A 196 -18.75 5.41 -13.46
CA LEU A 196 -18.02 4.75 -14.55
C LEU A 196 -18.39 5.34 -15.92
N ARG A 197 -19.67 5.64 -16.15
CA ARG A 197 -20.14 6.27 -17.39
C ARG A 197 -19.54 7.66 -17.57
N LEU A 198 -19.60 8.51 -16.57
CA LEU A 198 -19.04 9.87 -16.61
C LEU A 198 -17.54 9.86 -16.88
N ARG A 199 -16.80 8.99 -16.21
CA ARG A 199 -15.37 8.84 -16.41
C ARG A 199 -15.02 8.39 -17.83
N ASN A 200 -15.74 7.43 -18.39
CA ASN A 200 -15.50 6.93 -19.75
C ASN A 200 -15.74 8.01 -20.83
N LEU A 201 -16.55 9.05 -20.51
CA LEU A 201 -16.76 10.20 -21.37
C LEU A 201 -15.61 11.21 -21.28
N THR A 202 -14.92 11.30 -20.14
CA THR A 202 -13.92 12.34 -19.86
C THR A 202 -12.46 11.87 -19.97
N MET A 203 -12.19 10.56 -19.88
CA MET A 203 -10.84 10.00 -19.93
C MET A 203 -10.77 8.81 -20.88
N PRO A 204 -9.95 8.86 -21.94
CA PRO A 204 -9.74 7.72 -22.82
C PRO A 204 -9.11 6.55 -22.06
N ARG A 205 -9.55 5.33 -22.38
CA ARG A 205 -9.05 4.07 -21.82
C ARG A 205 -7.53 3.96 -21.99
N LYS A 206 -6.77 4.20 -20.91
CA LYS A 206 -5.39 3.72 -20.78
C LYS A 206 -5.37 2.74 -19.61
N TRP A 207 -5.40 1.47 -19.98
CA TRP A 207 -5.12 0.34 -19.05
C TRP A 207 -4.53 -0.81 -19.82
#